data_dbef04acefc801455de5d26047f8d24d
#
_entry.id   dbef04acefc801455de5d26047f8d24d
#
_cell.length_a   1.000
_cell.length_b   1.000
_cell.length_c   1.000
_cell.angle_alpha   90.00
_cell.angle_beta   90.00
_cell.angle_gamma   90.00
#
_symmetry.space_group_name_H-M   'P 1'
#
loop_
_entity.id
_entity.type
_entity.pdbx_description
1 polymer ?
#
loop_
_entity_poly.entity_id
_entity_poly.type
_entity_poly.pdbx_seq_one_letter_code
_entity_poly.pdbx_strand_id
1 'polypeptide(L)'
;NDTQSDVSFQWSAAENAISYEVVVTNLLTQSSQTFLSPENETTIALNKAEPFAWIVRSIGAENTSPAESEQWRFYLAGDATIKYAPFPADLIRPTSGATITPNSNNAIVLNWTAVDVDNDLAHFEVYLDQVDATTLYTTLDSQVENNSLEVNVENNATYFWKVISIDANGNKSSSTVLAFRTN
;
A
#
# COMPACT_ATOMS: atom_id res chain seq x y z
N ASN A 1 9.20 4.43 13.91
CA ASN A 1 8.50 3.31 13.26
C ASN A 1 8.65 2.12 14.19
N ASP A 2 7.55 1.74 14.80
CA ASP A 2 7.53 0.62 15.72
C ASP A 2 7.38 -0.67 14.90
N THR A 3 8.51 -1.23 14.47
CA THR A 3 8.56 -2.47 13.68
C THR A 3 8.36 -3.72 14.52
N GLN A 4 8.32 -3.58 15.86
CA GLN A 4 8.17 -4.67 16.81
C GLN A 4 6.91 -4.47 17.67
N SER A 5 6.45 -5.56 18.25
CA SER A 5 5.39 -5.57 19.26
C SER A 5 5.76 -6.55 20.38
N ASP A 6 5.40 -6.19 21.58
CA ASP A 6 5.54 -7.05 22.73
C ASP A 6 4.49 -8.17 22.69
N VAL A 7 4.95 -9.42 22.77
CA VAL A 7 4.11 -10.62 22.78
C VAL A 7 4.28 -11.32 24.13
N SER A 8 3.17 -11.51 24.82
CA SER A 8 3.15 -12.26 26.09
C SER A 8 2.94 -13.74 25.84
N PHE A 9 3.84 -14.55 26.36
CA PHE A 9 3.77 -16.01 26.34
C PHE A 9 3.45 -16.51 27.73
N GLN A 10 2.49 -17.45 27.82
CA GLN A 10 2.10 -18.11 29.07
C GLN A 10 1.96 -19.59 28.84
N TRP A 11 2.31 -20.39 29.84
CA TRP A 11 2.22 -21.86 29.80
C TRP A 11 1.88 -22.42 31.18
N SER A 12 1.50 -23.68 31.21
CA SER A 12 1.25 -24.39 32.47
C SER A 12 2.57 -24.73 33.16
N ALA A 13 2.64 -24.52 34.48
CA ALA A 13 3.80 -24.90 35.24
C ALA A 13 4.08 -26.40 35.13
N ALA A 14 5.33 -26.77 34.85
CA ALA A 14 5.76 -28.17 34.88
C ALA A 14 6.15 -28.59 36.29
N GLU A 15 5.88 -29.83 36.65
CA GLU A 15 6.23 -30.38 37.96
C GLU A 15 7.74 -30.39 38.16
N ASN A 16 8.20 -29.92 39.30
CA ASN A 16 9.63 -29.79 39.67
C ASN A 16 10.47 -28.87 38.78
N ALA A 17 9.82 -28.02 37.94
CA ALA A 17 10.55 -26.96 37.22
C ALA A 17 10.96 -25.84 38.15
N ILE A 18 12.19 -25.35 37.96
CA ILE A 18 12.74 -24.18 38.68
C ILE A 18 12.83 -22.95 37.74
N SER A 19 12.84 -23.18 36.46
CA SER A 19 12.79 -22.14 35.40
C SER A 19 12.41 -22.76 34.06
N TYR A 20 12.35 -21.92 33.04
CA TYR A 20 11.95 -22.33 31.69
C TYR A 20 12.82 -21.65 30.62
N GLU A 21 13.02 -22.38 29.52
CA GLU A 21 13.52 -21.84 28.26
C GLU A 21 12.35 -21.70 27.28
N VAL A 22 12.11 -20.51 26.80
CA VAL A 22 11.17 -20.23 25.70
C VAL A 22 11.96 -20.06 24.43
N VAL A 23 11.78 -20.98 23.49
CA VAL A 23 12.43 -20.92 22.18
C VAL A 23 11.43 -20.39 21.18
N VAL A 24 11.71 -19.22 20.59
CA VAL A 24 10.88 -18.60 19.55
C VAL A 24 11.63 -18.66 18.23
N THR A 25 10.99 -19.22 17.22
CA THR A 25 11.53 -19.38 15.86
C THR A 25 10.77 -18.52 14.90
N ASN A 26 11.45 -17.64 14.20
CA ASN A 26 10.90 -16.90 13.06
C ASN A 26 10.82 -17.86 11.86
N LEU A 27 9.62 -18.10 11.32
CA LEU A 27 9.40 -19.06 10.25
C LEU A 27 9.76 -18.54 8.85
N LEU A 28 9.98 -17.22 8.68
CA LEU A 28 10.51 -16.67 7.42
C LEU A 28 12.01 -16.86 7.31
N THR A 29 12.73 -16.50 8.38
CA THR A 29 14.20 -16.50 8.39
C THR A 29 14.78 -17.81 8.90
N GLN A 30 13.96 -18.70 9.49
CA GLN A 30 14.35 -19.93 10.17
C GLN A 30 15.30 -19.69 11.36
N SER A 31 15.37 -18.46 11.86
CA SER A 31 16.19 -18.11 13.03
C SER A 31 15.43 -18.37 14.32
N SER A 32 16.14 -18.93 15.33
CA SER A 32 15.58 -19.17 16.66
C SER A 32 16.31 -18.35 17.72
N GLN A 33 15.56 -17.87 18.70
CA GLN A 33 16.06 -17.20 19.88
C GLN A 33 15.55 -17.90 21.12
N THR A 34 16.37 -17.97 22.17
CA THR A 34 16.03 -18.61 23.44
C THR A 34 16.00 -17.55 24.54
N PHE A 35 14.93 -17.55 25.31
CA PHE A 35 14.69 -16.66 26.44
C PHE A 35 14.50 -17.47 27.69
N LEU A 36 15.15 -17.07 28.79
CA LEU A 36 15.01 -17.70 30.10
C LEU A 36 13.93 -16.96 30.91
N SER A 37 13.05 -17.72 31.57
CA SER A 37 12.08 -17.20 32.52
C SER A 37 12.08 -18.03 33.82
N PRO A 38 12.15 -17.41 35.01
CA PRO A 38 11.94 -18.11 36.27
C PRO A 38 10.44 -18.40 36.54
N GLU A 39 9.55 -17.72 35.85
CA GLU A 39 8.09 -17.84 35.95
C GLU A 39 7.54 -18.59 34.74
N ASN A 40 6.26 -18.96 34.80
CA ASN A 40 5.55 -19.63 33.72
C ASN A 40 4.93 -18.64 32.71
N GLU A 41 5.55 -17.48 32.57
CA GLU A 41 5.22 -16.44 31.59
C GLU A 41 6.47 -15.64 31.20
N THR A 42 6.43 -15.01 30.04
CA THR A 42 7.43 -14.01 29.61
C THR A 42 6.86 -13.11 28.53
N THR A 43 7.45 -11.92 28.38
CA THR A 43 7.11 -11.00 27.28
C THR A 43 8.34 -10.78 26.43
N ILE A 44 8.18 -10.92 25.11
CA ILE A 44 9.27 -10.87 24.12
C ILE A 44 8.87 -9.90 23.02
N ALA A 45 9.74 -8.95 22.69
CA ALA A 45 9.58 -8.06 21.55
C ALA A 45 9.89 -8.82 20.25
N LEU A 46 8.91 -8.93 19.34
CA LEU A 46 9.02 -9.61 18.05
C LEU A 46 8.67 -8.69 16.90
N ASN A 47 9.24 -8.93 15.72
CA ASN A 47 8.93 -8.17 14.53
C ASN A 47 7.50 -8.40 14.08
N LYS A 48 6.80 -7.32 13.75
CA LYS A 48 5.46 -7.36 13.15
C LYS A 48 5.51 -7.92 11.73
N ALA A 49 4.36 -8.37 11.23
CA ALA A 49 4.14 -8.92 9.89
C ALA A 49 4.96 -10.20 9.59
N GLU A 50 5.24 -11.01 10.62
CA GLU A 50 6.02 -12.24 10.49
C GLU A 50 5.33 -13.43 11.18
N PRO A 51 5.52 -14.67 10.67
CA PRO A 51 5.05 -15.90 11.30
C PRO A 51 6.10 -16.44 12.27
N PHE A 52 5.63 -16.92 13.42
CA PHE A 52 6.46 -17.50 14.47
C PHE A 52 5.97 -18.87 14.92
N ALA A 53 6.91 -19.69 15.38
CA ALA A 53 6.64 -20.87 16.17
C ALA A 53 7.35 -20.74 17.52
N TRP A 54 6.82 -21.38 18.57
CA TRP A 54 7.45 -21.40 19.87
C TRP A 54 7.20 -22.71 20.59
N ILE A 55 8.15 -23.04 21.47
CA ILE A 55 8.10 -24.14 22.42
C ILE A 55 8.64 -23.68 23.76
N VAL A 56 8.31 -24.39 24.83
CA VAL A 56 8.84 -24.18 26.17
C VAL A 56 9.52 -25.46 26.65
N ARG A 57 10.69 -25.33 27.23
CA ARG A 57 11.40 -26.40 27.93
C ARG A 57 11.48 -26.07 29.41
N SER A 58 11.11 -27.02 30.26
CA SER A 58 11.31 -26.87 31.71
C SER A 58 12.78 -27.17 32.10
N ILE A 59 13.30 -26.37 32.99
CA ILE A 59 14.59 -26.60 33.66
C ILE A 59 14.29 -27.00 35.11
N GLY A 60 14.65 -28.22 35.49
CA GLY A 60 14.48 -28.71 36.85
C GLY A 60 15.78 -28.69 37.67
N ALA A 61 15.74 -29.17 38.89
CA ALA A 61 16.94 -29.42 39.71
C ALA A 61 17.84 -30.51 39.09
N GLU A 62 19.07 -30.66 39.56
CA GLU A 62 19.99 -31.71 39.10
C GLU A 62 19.32 -33.08 39.07
N ASN A 63 19.52 -33.82 37.97
CA ASN A 63 18.97 -35.14 37.67
C ASN A 63 17.46 -35.20 37.36
N THR A 64 16.80 -34.06 37.04
CA THR A 64 15.45 -34.06 36.46
C THR A 64 15.54 -34.01 34.93
N SER A 65 14.70 -34.81 34.24
CA SER A 65 14.58 -34.73 32.77
C SER A 65 13.78 -33.49 32.41
N PRO A 66 14.27 -32.63 31.49
CA PRO A 66 13.47 -31.51 31.00
C PRO A 66 12.22 -32.01 30.28
N ALA A 67 11.11 -31.34 30.48
CA ALA A 67 9.89 -31.52 29.70
C ALA A 67 9.83 -30.44 28.61
N GLU A 68 9.38 -30.81 27.41
CA GLU A 68 9.20 -29.90 26.30
C GLU A 68 7.70 -29.84 25.94
N SER A 69 7.19 -28.65 25.66
CA SER A 69 5.81 -28.46 25.21
C SER A 69 5.63 -28.87 23.78
N GLU A 70 4.37 -29.02 23.34
CA GLU A 70 4.06 -29.00 21.91
C GLU A 70 4.48 -27.68 21.29
N GLN A 71 4.67 -27.68 19.94
CA GLN A 71 4.99 -26.48 19.19
C GLN A 71 3.69 -25.73 18.84
N TRP A 72 3.65 -24.46 19.21
CA TRP A 72 2.58 -23.54 18.85
C TRP A 72 3.05 -22.59 17.75
N ARG A 73 2.10 -22.09 16.94
CA ARG A 73 2.37 -21.17 15.84
C ARG A 73 1.41 -20.00 15.87
N PHE A 74 1.89 -18.83 15.51
CA PHE A 74 1.06 -17.64 15.32
C PHE A 74 1.67 -16.72 14.25
N TYR A 75 0.85 -15.82 13.74
CA TYR A 75 1.29 -14.72 12.88
C TYR A 75 1.14 -13.42 13.67
N LEU A 76 2.24 -12.67 13.86
CA LEU A 76 2.18 -11.35 14.46
C LEU A 76 1.79 -10.35 13.39
N ALA A 77 0.57 -9.83 13.46
CA ALA A 77 0.06 -8.89 12.46
C ALA A 77 0.93 -7.63 12.39
N GLY A 78 1.12 -7.12 11.18
CA GLY A 78 1.67 -5.80 10.96
C GLY A 78 0.66 -4.70 11.27
N ASP A 79 1.11 -3.45 11.22
CA ASP A 79 0.20 -2.31 11.28
C ASP A 79 -0.69 -2.33 10.04
N ALA A 80 -1.99 -2.16 10.22
CA ALA A 80 -2.93 -2.04 9.12
C ALA A 80 -2.64 -0.72 8.38
N THR A 81 -2.03 -0.80 7.21
CA THR A 81 -1.90 0.35 6.31
C THR A 81 -3.14 0.37 5.43
N ILE A 82 -4.04 1.31 5.68
CA ILE A 82 -5.17 1.57 4.77
C ILE A 82 -4.58 2.33 3.58
N LYS A 83 -4.79 1.80 2.38
CA LYS A 83 -4.39 2.40 1.11
C LYS A 83 -5.64 2.89 0.41
N TYR A 84 -5.80 4.19 0.27
CA TYR A 84 -6.92 4.78 -0.43
C TYR A 84 -6.59 4.94 -1.91
N ALA A 85 -7.57 4.73 -2.77
CA ALA A 85 -7.45 5.14 -4.16
C ALA A 85 -7.54 6.67 -4.26
N PRO A 86 -6.85 7.30 -5.22
CA PRO A 86 -6.96 8.73 -5.44
C PRO A 86 -8.40 9.12 -5.79
N PHE A 87 -8.78 10.37 -5.52
CA PHE A 87 -10.05 10.90 -6.04
C PHE A 87 -9.99 10.99 -7.58
N PRO A 88 -11.13 10.81 -8.28
CA PRO A 88 -11.20 11.13 -9.70
C PRO A 88 -10.73 12.57 -9.95
N ALA A 89 -9.91 12.74 -10.99
CA ALA A 89 -9.40 14.06 -11.34
C ALA A 89 -10.54 15.03 -11.72
N ASP A 90 -10.44 16.27 -11.27
CA ASP A 90 -11.29 17.37 -11.69
C ASP A 90 -10.73 17.99 -12.96
N LEU A 91 -11.45 17.81 -14.09
CA LEU A 91 -11.06 18.35 -15.39
C LEU A 91 -11.44 19.83 -15.48
N ILE A 92 -10.44 20.71 -15.64
CA ILE A 92 -10.62 22.17 -15.58
C ILE A 92 -10.83 22.74 -16.99
N ARG A 93 -9.97 22.38 -17.92
CA ARG A 93 -10.02 22.87 -19.31
C ARG A 93 -9.50 21.80 -20.30
N PRO A 94 -10.12 21.70 -21.50
CA PRO A 94 -11.37 22.35 -21.91
C PRO A 94 -12.58 21.85 -21.10
N THR A 95 -13.54 22.74 -20.86
CA THR A 95 -14.83 22.37 -20.25
C THR A 95 -15.73 21.64 -21.26
N SER A 96 -16.70 20.89 -20.77
CA SER A 96 -17.66 20.20 -21.65
C SER A 96 -18.37 21.15 -22.59
N GLY A 97 -18.38 20.82 -23.90
CA GLY A 97 -19.02 21.59 -24.96
C GLY A 97 -18.25 22.86 -25.38
N ALA A 98 -17.06 23.13 -24.84
CA ALA A 98 -16.25 24.28 -25.24
C ALA A 98 -15.83 24.18 -26.73
N THR A 99 -15.72 25.33 -27.40
CA THR A 99 -15.05 25.46 -28.69
C THR A 99 -13.74 26.18 -28.52
N ILE A 100 -12.64 25.58 -28.92
CA ILE A 100 -11.27 26.06 -28.72
C ILE A 100 -10.60 26.29 -30.07
N THR A 101 -9.92 27.43 -30.19
CA THR A 101 -9.02 27.65 -31.33
C THR A 101 -7.64 27.11 -30.97
N PRO A 102 -7.13 26.12 -31.72
CA PRO A 102 -5.76 25.64 -31.51
C PRO A 102 -4.72 26.76 -31.76
N ASN A 103 -3.58 26.64 -31.12
CA ASN A 103 -2.47 27.56 -31.36
C ASN A 103 -1.85 27.33 -32.76
N SER A 104 -0.79 28.13 -33.10
CA SER A 104 -0.09 28.03 -34.39
C SER A 104 0.55 26.65 -34.67
N ASN A 105 0.70 25.81 -33.66
CA ASN A 105 1.24 24.45 -33.75
C ASN A 105 0.13 23.38 -33.80
N ASN A 106 -1.12 23.78 -34.02
CA ASN A 106 -2.29 22.90 -33.92
C ASN A 106 -2.41 22.20 -32.57
N ALA A 107 -2.09 22.90 -31.48
CA ALA A 107 -2.14 22.34 -30.15
C ALA A 107 -3.05 23.13 -29.21
N ILE A 108 -3.58 22.45 -28.21
CA ILE A 108 -4.34 23.01 -27.10
C ILE A 108 -3.78 22.50 -25.76
N VAL A 109 -4.16 23.13 -24.66
CA VAL A 109 -3.74 22.72 -23.33
C VAL A 109 -4.91 22.10 -22.58
N LEU A 110 -4.73 20.86 -22.13
CA LEU A 110 -5.59 20.20 -21.15
C LEU A 110 -5.10 20.56 -19.74
N ASN A 111 -6.05 20.88 -18.82
CA ASN A 111 -5.74 21.17 -17.42
C ASN A 111 -6.66 20.40 -16.50
N TRP A 112 -6.10 19.86 -15.43
CA TRP A 112 -6.84 19.16 -14.37
C TRP A 112 -6.17 19.31 -13.02
N THR A 113 -6.91 19.01 -11.96
CA THR A 113 -6.37 18.82 -10.61
C THR A 113 -6.72 17.43 -10.11
N ALA A 114 -5.93 16.88 -9.22
CA ALA A 114 -6.19 15.62 -8.56
C ALA A 114 -5.73 15.65 -7.10
N VAL A 115 -6.42 14.92 -6.25
CA VAL A 115 -6.14 14.84 -4.82
C VAL A 115 -6.12 13.37 -4.41
N ASP A 116 -5.23 13.05 -3.48
CA ASP A 116 -5.13 11.75 -2.84
C ASP A 116 -5.11 11.92 -1.32
N VAL A 117 -5.79 11.01 -0.59
CA VAL A 117 -5.93 11.08 0.88
C VAL A 117 -4.61 10.82 1.59
N ASP A 118 -3.84 9.84 1.10
CA ASP A 118 -2.55 9.42 1.65
C ASP A 118 -1.35 10.11 0.97
N ASN A 119 -1.61 11.03 0.02
CA ASN A 119 -0.62 11.83 -0.70
C ASN A 119 0.45 10.99 -1.42
N ASP A 120 0.06 9.85 -1.95
CA ASP A 120 0.96 8.96 -2.68
C ASP A 120 0.63 8.86 -4.18
N LEU A 121 -0.05 9.88 -4.73
CA LEU A 121 -0.36 10.02 -6.16
C LEU A 121 0.93 9.94 -7.00
N ALA A 122 1.00 8.96 -7.90
CA ALA A 122 2.22 8.64 -8.65
C ALA A 122 2.20 9.20 -10.08
N HIS A 123 1.14 8.93 -10.85
CA HIS A 123 1.07 9.35 -12.25
C HIS A 123 -0.36 9.45 -12.77
N PHE A 124 -0.50 10.01 -13.98
CA PHE A 124 -1.74 10.14 -14.71
C PHE A 124 -1.66 9.44 -16.05
N GLU A 125 -2.71 8.71 -16.42
CA GLU A 125 -2.96 8.29 -17.79
C GLU A 125 -3.97 9.26 -18.41
N VAL A 126 -3.57 9.99 -19.47
CA VAL A 126 -4.45 10.92 -20.20
C VAL A 126 -4.96 10.24 -21.44
N TYR A 127 -6.27 10.17 -21.57
CA TYR A 127 -6.96 9.61 -22.74
C TYR A 127 -7.57 10.73 -23.57
N LEU A 128 -7.35 10.70 -24.88
CA LEU A 128 -7.85 11.69 -25.81
C LEU A 128 -8.08 11.06 -27.17
N ASP A 129 -9.29 11.15 -27.71
CA ASP A 129 -9.63 10.73 -29.06
C ASP A 129 -10.88 11.44 -29.59
N GLN A 130 -11.31 11.12 -30.80
CA GLN A 130 -12.47 11.71 -31.44
C GLN A 130 -13.76 10.85 -31.30
N VAL A 131 -13.75 9.81 -30.43
CA VAL A 131 -14.85 8.83 -30.31
C VAL A 131 -15.42 8.82 -28.88
N ASP A 132 -14.65 8.46 -27.87
CA ASP A 132 -15.17 8.20 -26.52
C ASP A 132 -14.12 8.27 -25.38
N ALA A 133 -12.91 8.78 -25.63
CA ALA A 133 -11.77 8.82 -24.70
C ALA A 133 -11.31 7.43 -24.22
N THR A 134 -11.22 6.46 -25.14
CA THR A 134 -10.66 5.13 -24.85
C THR A 134 -9.22 4.96 -25.30
N THR A 135 -8.71 5.87 -26.15
CA THR A 135 -7.32 5.84 -26.62
C THR A 135 -6.40 6.56 -25.67
N LEU A 136 -5.43 5.82 -25.10
CA LEU A 136 -4.37 6.41 -24.26
C LEU A 136 -3.52 7.35 -25.12
N TYR A 137 -3.48 8.63 -24.76
CA TYR A 137 -2.64 9.64 -25.41
C TYR A 137 -1.23 9.62 -24.82
N THR A 138 -1.10 9.67 -23.48
CA THR A 138 0.18 9.63 -22.79
C THR A 138 0.02 9.34 -21.30
N THR A 139 1.14 9.00 -20.66
CA THR A 139 1.28 8.91 -19.21
C THR A 139 2.21 10.01 -18.72
N LEU A 140 1.88 10.65 -17.60
CA LEU A 140 2.65 11.75 -17.00
C LEU A 140 2.84 11.47 -15.50
N ASP A 141 4.02 11.80 -14.98
CA ASP A 141 4.22 11.82 -13.52
C ASP A 141 3.31 12.87 -12.88
N SER A 142 2.82 12.57 -11.67
CA SER A 142 1.94 13.49 -10.95
C SER A 142 2.70 14.76 -10.55
N GLN A 143 2.04 15.91 -10.76
CA GLN A 143 2.40 17.17 -10.13
C GLN A 143 1.38 17.48 -9.05
N VAL A 144 1.81 17.93 -7.89
CA VAL A 144 0.96 18.09 -6.71
C VAL A 144 -0.16 19.11 -6.93
N GLU A 145 0.05 20.07 -7.83
CA GLU A 145 -0.94 21.11 -8.15
C GLU A 145 -0.90 21.45 -9.65
N ASN A 146 -2.09 21.71 -10.23
CA ASN A 146 -2.26 22.25 -11.58
C ASN A 146 -1.54 21.46 -12.69
N ASN A 147 -1.97 20.22 -12.88
CA ASN A 147 -1.46 19.42 -13.99
C ASN A 147 -1.91 19.98 -15.33
N SER A 148 -0.99 20.02 -16.30
CA SER A 148 -1.24 20.51 -17.63
C SER A 148 -0.52 19.69 -18.69
N LEU A 149 -1.16 19.54 -19.85
CA LEU A 149 -0.62 18.81 -21.00
C LEU A 149 -0.98 19.53 -22.28
N GLU A 150 0.02 19.90 -23.09
CA GLU A 150 -0.21 20.35 -24.46
C GLU A 150 -0.42 19.12 -25.36
N VAL A 151 -1.52 19.13 -26.11
CA VAL A 151 -1.91 18.03 -27.01
C VAL A 151 -2.14 18.56 -28.42
N ASN A 152 -1.73 17.80 -29.44
CA ASN A 152 -1.98 18.12 -30.83
C ASN A 152 -3.40 17.72 -31.21
N VAL A 153 -4.09 18.58 -31.95
CA VAL A 153 -5.47 18.38 -32.37
C VAL A 153 -5.66 18.82 -33.83
N GLU A 154 -6.65 18.27 -34.52
CA GLU A 154 -7.09 18.71 -35.81
C GLU A 154 -8.09 19.84 -35.67
N ASN A 155 -8.19 20.74 -36.69
CA ASN A 155 -9.19 21.78 -36.75
C ASN A 155 -10.56 21.19 -37.12
N ASN A 156 -11.63 21.83 -36.70
CA ASN A 156 -13.01 21.46 -36.97
C ASN A 156 -13.39 20.01 -36.54
N ALA A 157 -12.77 19.52 -35.48
CA ALA A 157 -12.97 18.19 -34.91
C ALA A 157 -13.63 18.24 -33.51
N THR A 158 -14.23 17.14 -33.10
CA THR A 158 -14.73 16.93 -31.74
C THR A 158 -13.82 15.93 -31.06
N TYR A 159 -13.37 16.26 -29.86
CA TYR A 159 -12.53 15.42 -29.03
C TYR A 159 -13.23 15.07 -27.71
N PHE A 160 -12.95 13.88 -27.24
CA PHE A 160 -13.34 13.37 -25.90
C PHE A 160 -12.07 13.12 -25.12
N TRP A 161 -12.09 13.49 -23.84
CA TRP A 161 -10.93 13.28 -23.00
C TRP A 161 -11.30 12.96 -21.55
N LYS A 162 -10.42 12.21 -20.89
CA LYS A 162 -10.46 11.89 -19.46
C LYS A 162 -9.07 11.70 -18.93
N VAL A 163 -8.97 11.69 -17.60
CA VAL A 163 -7.73 11.42 -16.85
C VAL A 163 -8.01 10.27 -15.87
N ILE A 164 -7.11 9.31 -15.82
CA ILE A 164 -7.05 8.30 -14.77
C ILE A 164 -5.91 8.67 -13.84
N SER A 165 -6.21 8.90 -12.56
CA SER A 165 -5.25 9.12 -11.49
C SER A 165 -4.80 7.78 -10.92
N ILE A 166 -3.49 7.60 -10.69
CA ILE A 166 -2.90 6.35 -10.22
C ILE A 166 -1.93 6.65 -9.08
N ASP A 167 -2.09 5.96 -7.95
CA ASP A 167 -1.23 6.08 -6.77
C ASP A 167 0.00 5.16 -6.83
N ALA A 168 0.88 5.27 -5.83
CA ALA A 168 2.09 4.45 -5.71
C ALA A 168 1.80 2.96 -5.43
N ASN A 169 0.58 2.61 -5.06
CA ASN A 169 0.13 1.24 -4.81
C ASN A 169 -0.58 0.61 -6.01
N GLY A 170 -0.81 1.40 -7.08
CA GLY A 170 -1.48 0.96 -8.30
C GLY A 170 -3.01 1.06 -8.25
N ASN A 171 -3.59 1.69 -7.21
CA ASN A 171 -5.02 1.98 -7.20
C ASN A 171 -5.32 3.09 -8.22
N LYS A 172 -6.50 3.01 -8.86
CA LYS A 172 -6.87 3.88 -9.97
C LYS A 172 -8.24 4.52 -9.77
N SER A 173 -8.37 5.77 -10.19
CA SER A 173 -9.65 6.47 -10.27
C SER A 173 -9.76 7.23 -11.57
N SER A 174 -10.90 7.10 -12.25
CA SER A 174 -11.16 7.76 -13.53
C SER A 174 -12.01 8.99 -13.35
N SER A 175 -11.64 10.09 -13.98
CA SER A 175 -12.51 11.25 -14.13
C SER A 175 -13.74 10.91 -15.01
N THR A 176 -14.70 11.82 -15.06
CA THR A 176 -15.71 11.82 -16.11
C THR A 176 -15.07 12.07 -17.49
N VAL A 177 -15.77 11.71 -18.56
CA VAL A 177 -15.37 12.08 -19.93
C VAL A 177 -15.96 13.46 -20.25
N LEU A 178 -15.12 14.40 -20.70
CA LEU A 178 -15.55 15.68 -21.25
C LEU A 178 -15.32 15.72 -22.76
N ALA A 179 -16.19 16.45 -23.46
CA ALA A 179 -16.06 16.68 -24.88
C ALA A 179 -15.86 18.18 -25.20
N PHE A 180 -15.01 18.49 -26.19
CA PHE A 180 -14.80 19.84 -26.71
C PHE A 180 -14.69 19.79 -28.24
N ARG A 181 -14.76 20.98 -28.87
CA ARG A 181 -14.59 21.13 -30.31
C ARG A 181 -13.43 22.06 -30.62
N THR A 182 -12.77 21.82 -31.72
CA THR A 182 -11.80 22.73 -32.34
C THR A 182 -12.44 23.47 -33.48
N ASN A 183 -12.01 24.66 -33.81
CA ASN A 183 -12.42 25.47 -34.97
C ASN A 183 -11.22 25.81 -35.87
#